data_afd06f700a7a135417931ed37afcba0b
#
_entry.id   afd06f700a7a135417931ed37afcba0b
#
_cell.length_a   1.000
_cell.length_b   1.000
_cell.length_c   1.000
_cell.angle_alpha   90.00
_cell.angle_beta   90.00
_cell.angle_gamma   90.00
#
_symmetry.space_group_name_H-M   'P 1'
#
loop_
_entity.id
_entity.type
_entity.pdbx_description
1 polymer ?
#
loop_
_entity_poly.entity_id
_entity_poly.type
_entity_poly.pdbx_seq_one_letter_code
_entity_poly.pdbx_strand_id
1 'polypeptide(L)'
;LLAHASAAIGLAGVPAWTVEELAEQNWVQLTQSQFDPIRVSERLWIVPSWHETPDPAAVNLILDPGMAFGTGSHPTTRLCLEWLERSIYSGCRLLDYGCGSGILAIAAARLGAGSVAGVDIDPQAVEAARANAERNGVTALFADSAQPVAGEYDLVVANILSNPLRVAAHAGRRCS
;
A
#
# COMPACT_ATOMS: atom_id res chain seq x y z
N LEU A 1 11.34 -37.22 -10.12
CA LEU A 1 10.34 -36.14 -10.06
C LEU A 1 9.89 -35.78 -11.47
N LEU A 2 10.77 -35.35 -12.39
CA LEU A 2 10.41 -34.92 -13.76
C LEU A 2 9.76 -36.02 -14.58
N ALA A 3 10.25 -37.27 -14.55
CA ALA A 3 9.62 -38.39 -15.22
C ALA A 3 8.20 -38.68 -14.74
N HIS A 4 7.94 -38.57 -13.44
CA HIS A 4 6.60 -38.71 -12.86
C HIS A 4 5.66 -37.59 -13.30
N ALA A 5 6.15 -36.36 -13.29
CA ALA A 5 5.37 -35.21 -13.76
C ALA A 5 5.03 -35.31 -15.25
N SER A 6 5.99 -35.69 -16.10
CA SER A 6 5.77 -35.88 -17.52
C SER A 6 4.72 -36.96 -17.81
N ALA A 7 4.79 -38.09 -17.10
CA ALA A 7 3.79 -39.15 -17.23
C ALA A 7 2.39 -38.71 -16.76
N ALA A 8 2.30 -37.94 -15.69
CA ALA A 8 1.03 -37.46 -15.15
C ALA A 8 0.28 -36.50 -16.09
N ILE A 9 1.00 -35.78 -16.97
CA ILE A 9 0.43 -34.87 -17.97
C ILE A 9 0.41 -35.47 -19.38
N GLY A 10 0.66 -36.79 -19.53
CA GLY A 10 0.53 -37.52 -20.76
C GLY A 10 1.66 -37.28 -21.79
N LEU A 11 2.83 -36.80 -21.36
CA LEU A 11 3.97 -36.66 -22.27
C LEU A 11 4.64 -38.01 -22.51
N ALA A 12 4.99 -38.31 -23.78
CA ALA A 12 5.65 -39.54 -24.21
C ALA A 12 7.09 -39.71 -23.67
N GLY A 13 7.66 -38.67 -23.06
CA GLY A 13 8.99 -38.67 -22.46
C GLY A 13 9.27 -37.41 -21.67
N VAL A 14 10.38 -37.37 -20.96
CA VAL A 14 10.84 -36.16 -20.26
C VAL A 14 11.37 -35.16 -21.31
N PRO A 15 10.85 -33.92 -21.38
CA PRO A 15 11.41 -32.91 -22.24
C PRO A 15 12.89 -32.66 -21.94
N ALA A 16 13.64 -32.19 -22.91
CA ALA A 16 15.02 -31.73 -22.69
C ALA A 16 14.99 -30.59 -21.67
N TRP A 17 15.84 -30.67 -20.65
CA TRP A 17 15.96 -29.67 -19.61
C TRP A 17 17.41 -29.46 -19.21
N THR A 18 17.71 -28.28 -18.75
CA THR A 18 18.99 -27.90 -18.18
C THR A 18 18.74 -27.35 -16.78
N VAL A 19 19.65 -27.64 -15.88
CA VAL A 19 19.70 -27.00 -14.54
C VAL A 19 20.81 -25.97 -14.62
N GLU A 20 20.45 -24.73 -14.43
CA GLU A 20 21.42 -23.65 -14.18
C GLU A 20 21.44 -23.38 -12.69
N GLU A 21 22.60 -23.41 -12.09
CA GLU A 21 22.79 -22.99 -10.72
C GLU A 21 22.75 -21.48 -10.72
N LEU A 22 21.68 -20.91 -10.15
CA LEU A 22 21.61 -19.48 -9.91
C LEU A 22 22.66 -19.15 -8.84
N ALA A 23 23.70 -18.40 -9.23
CA ALA A 23 24.65 -17.86 -8.27
C ALA A 23 23.88 -17.15 -7.16
N GLU A 24 24.36 -17.26 -5.91
CA GLU A 24 23.81 -16.49 -4.79
C GLU A 24 23.86 -15.00 -5.13
N GLN A 25 22.75 -14.50 -5.66
CA GLN A 25 22.57 -13.08 -5.87
C GLN A 25 22.01 -12.48 -4.60
N ASN A 26 22.53 -11.35 -4.19
CA ASN A 26 21.94 -10.58 -3.12
C ASN A 26 20.60 -9.98 -3.61
N TRP A 27 19.54 -10.79 -3.52
CA TRP A 27 18.19 -10.43 -3.97
C TRP A 27 17.69 -9.13 -3.33
N VAL A 28 18.17 -8.81 -2.13
CA VAL A 28 17.86 -7.55 -1.43
C VAL A 28 18.42 -6.37 -2.23
N GLN A 29 19.71 -6.41 -2.59
CA GLN A 29 20.31 -5.34 -3.37
C GLN A 29 19.72 -5.23 -4.79
N LEU A 30 19.40 -6.36 -5.41
CA LEU A 30 18.79 -6.37 -6.73
C LEU A 30 17.38 -5.76 -6.70
N THR A 31 16.61 -6.06 -5.67
CA THR A 31 15.29 -5.44 -5.46
C THR A 31 15.42 -3.96 -5.17
N GLN A 32 16.36 -3.57 -4.30
CA GLN A 32 16.61 -2.17 -3.97
C GLN A 32 16.99 -1.32 -5.19
N SER A 33 17.81 -1.87 -6.10
CA SER A 33 18.23 -1.16 -7.32
C SER A 33 17.12 -0.93 -8.35
N GLN A 34 15.96 -1.58 -8.19
CA GLN A 34 14.83 -1.48 -9.11
C GLN A 34 13.79 -0.41 -8.70
N PHE A 35 13.92 0.15 -7.51
CA PHE A 35 12.93 1.08 -6.97
C PHE A 35 13.56 2.42 -6.61
N ASP A 36 13.42 3.37 -7.52
CA ASP A 36 13.79 4.76 -7.30
C ASP A 36 12.70 5.54 -6.58
N PRO A 37 13.01 6.68 -5.94
CA PRO A 37 12.02 7.60 -5.40
C PRO A 37 11.03 8.04 -6.46
N ILE A 38 9.73 8.01 -6.13
CA ILE A 38 8.64 8.36 -7.03
C ILE A 38 8.16 9.77 -6.70
N ARG A 39 8.26 10.68 -7.66
CA ARG A 39 7.67 12.01 -7.54
C ARG A 39 6.17 11.95 -7.85
N VAL A 40 5.34 12.22 -6.85
CA VAL A 40 3.88 12.32 -7.01
C VAL A 40 3.50 13.71 -7.51
N SER A 41 4.00 14.75 -6.82
CA SER A 41 3.80 16.15 -7.16
C SER A 41 5.07 16.97 -6.87
N GLU A 42 4.99 18.30 -6.90
CA GLU A 42 6.11 19.16 -6.47
C GLU A 42 6.36 19.08 -4.96
N ARG A 43 5.35 18.74 -4.18
CA ARG A 43 5.37 18.75 -2.72
C ARG A 43 5.29 17.37 -2.09
N LEU A 44 5.17 16.29 -2.88
CA LEU A 44 4.93 14.94 -2.37
C LEU A 44 5.77 13.91 -3.12
N TRP A 45 6.54 13.14 -2.36
CA TRP A 45 7.38 12.06 -2.85
C TRP A 45 7.09 10.76 -2.09
N ILE A 46 7.30 9.63 -2.76
CA ILE A 46 7.37 8.29 -2.16
C ILE A 46 8.83 7.88 -2.26
N VAL A 47 9.45 7.57 -1.13
CA VAL A 47 10.90 7.32 -1.04
C VAL A 47 11.12 5.98 -0.36
N PRO A 48 11.77 5.02 -1.02
CA PRO A 48 12.24 3.80 -0.36
C PRO A 48 13.23 4.13 0.76
N SER A 49 13.24 3.34 1.85
CA SER A 49 14.04 3.64 3.05
C SER A 49 15.56 3.63 2.84
N TRP A 50 16.02 3.04 1.74
CA TRP A 50 17.44 3.00 1.33
C TRP A 50 17.88 4.16 0.42
N HIS A 51 16.98 5.09 0.12
CA HIS A 51 17.30 6.30 -0.62
C HIS A 51 17.29 7.53 0.27
N GLU A 52 18.11 8.50 -0.07
CA GLU A 52 18.00 9.85 0.48
C GLU A 52 16.76 10.56 -0.10
N THR A 53 16.18 11.44 0.68
CA THR A 53 15.01 12.22 0.24
C THR A 53 15.43 13.22 -0.86
N PRO A 54 14.83 13.15 -2.06
CA PRO A 54 15.21 14.03 -3.16
C PRO A 54 14.96 15.51 -2.89
N ASP A 55 13.94 15.82 -2.11
CA ASP A 55 13.60 17.18 -1.67
C ASP A 55 13.21 17.17 -0.18
N PRO A 56 14.10 17.58 0.72
CA PRO A 56 13.80 17.64 2.16
C PRO A 56 12.68 18.62 2.53
N ALA A 57 12.36 19.61 1.68
CA ALA A 57 11.27 20.55 1.93
C ALA A 57 9.89 19.99 1.55
N ALA A 58 9.86 18.94 0.75
CA ALA A 58 8.64 18.24 0.37
C ALA A 58 8.17 17.24 1.44
N VAL A 59 6.94 16.80 1.33
CA VAL A 59 6.42 15.67 2.11
C VAL A 59 6.99 14.38 1.51
N ASN A 60 7.88 13.73 2.24
CA ASN A 60 8.47 12.46 1.84
C ASN A 60 7.78 11.32 2.61
N LEU A 61 7.15 10.40 1.88
CA LEU A 61 6.55 9.19 2.42
C LEU A 61 7.57 8.06 2.32
N ILE A 62 8.08 7.61 3.44
CA ILE A 62 9.09 6.54 3.49
C ILE A 62 8.37 5.19 3.42
N LEU A 63 8.44 4.53 2.27
CA LEU A 63 7.74 3.29 1.99
C LEU A 63 8.60 2.35 1.17
N ASP A 64 8.82 1.16 1.70
CA ASP A 64 9.54 0.11 0.97
C ASP A 64 8.57 -0.69 0.11
N PRO A 65 8.95 -1.05 -1.12
CA PRO A 65 8.24 -2.03 -1.90
C PRO A 65 8.15 -3.35 -1.11
N GLY A 66 6.95 -3.78 -0.82
CA GLY A 66 6.72 -4.96 0.00
C GLY A 66 5.60 -5.83 -0.56
N MET A 67 5.24 -6.89 0.19
CA MET A 67 4.15 -7.80 -0.18
C MET A 67 2.75 -7.17 -0.02
N ALA A 68 2.61 -6.08 0.73
CA ALA A 68 1.35 -5.36 0.84
C ALA A 68 1.10 -4.49 -0.40
N PHE A 69 -0.14 -4.52 -0.89
CA PHE A 69 -0.57 -3.71 -2.02
C PHE A 69 -0.46 -2.21 -1.67
N GLY A 70 -0.02 -1.37 -2.64
CA GLY A 70 0.07 0.08 -2.43
C GLY A 70 1.49 0.61 -2.29
N THR A 71 2.43 0.15 -3.15
CA THR A 71 3.81 0.69 -3.23
C THR A 71 3.89 2.11 -3.81
N GLY A 72 2.74 2.71 -4.17
CA GLY A 72 2.68 4.03 -4.79
C GLY A 72 2.97 4.06 -6.30
N SER A 73 3.46 2.97 -6.88
CA SER A 73 3.76 2.89 -8.32
C SER A 73 2.51 2.82 -9.20
N HIS A 74 1.37 2.39 -8.65
CA HIS A 74 0.14 2.27 -9.43
C HIS A 74 -0.49 3.64 -9.73
N PRO A 75 -0.94 3.91 -10.97
CA PRO A 75 -1.53 5.21 -11.33
C PRO A 75 -2.69 5.65 -10.44
N THR A 76 -3.54 4.71 -9.96
CA THR A 76 -4.66 5.04 -9.08
C THR A 76 -4.20 5.55 -7.72
N THR A 77 -3.13 5.00 -7.15
CA THR A 77 -2.53 5.47 -5.90
C THR A 77 -2.03 6.91 -6.07
N ARG A 78 -1.37 7.20 -7.18
CA ARG A 78 -0.91 8.55 -7.50
C ARG A 78 -2.07 9.53 -7.55
N LEU A 79 -3.16 9.21 -8.27
CA LEU A 79 -4.35 10.07 -8.36
C LEU A 79 -4.99 10.33 -6.99
N CYS A 80 -5.05 9.31 -6.12
CA CYS A 80 -5.54 9.48 -4.75
C CYS A 80 -4.63 10.39 -3.93
N LEU A 81 -3.31 10.25 -4.05
CA LEU A 81 -2.34 11.12 -3.37
C LEU A 81 -2.44 12.57 -3.85
N GLU A 82 -2.54 12.83 -5.16
CA GLU A 82 -2.75 14.15 -5.73
C GLU A 82 -4.09 14.76 -5.30
N TRP A 83 -5.13 13.93 -5.12
CA TRP A 83 -6.40 14.38 -4.58
C TRP A 83 -6.30 14.74 -3.10
N LEU A 84 -5.63 13.93 -2.29
CA LEU A 84 -5.39 14.21 -0.87
C LEU A 84 -4.64 15.52 -0.67
N GLU A 85 -3.60 15.78 -1.47
CA GLU A 85 -2.83 17.03 -1.39
C GLU A 85 -3.70 18.28 -1.54
N ARG A 86 -4.78 18.20 -2.32
CA ARG A 86 -5.71 19.31 -2.56
C ARG A 86 -6.88 19.36 -1.58
N SER A 87 -7.21 18.21 -0.96
CA SER A 87 -8.44 18.04 -0.17
C SER A 87 -8.19 18.07 1.33
N ILE A 88 -6.96 17.74 1.79
CA ILE A 88 -6.62 17.76 3.22
C ILE A 88 -6.56 19.20 3.72
N TYR A 89 -7.23 19.44 4.84
CA TYR A 89 -7.17 20.68 5.61
C TYR A 89 -6.89 20.40 7.09
N SER A 90 -6.37 21.38 7.80
CA SER A 90 -6.02 21.22 9.22
C SER A 90 -7.23 20.83 10.06
N GLY A 91 -7.08 19.76 10.83
CA GLY A 91 -8.12 19.24 11.71
C GLY A 91 -9.12 18.28 11.05
N CYS A 92 -9.09 18.05 9.73
CA CYS A 92 -9.99 17.09 9.09
C CYS A 92 -9.73 15.66 9.59
N ARG A 93 -10.81 14.87 9.63
CA ARG A 93 -10.79 13.46 10.00
C ARG A 93 -10.89 12.64 8.71
N LEU A 94 -9.92 11.75 8.48
CA LEU A 94 -9.86 10.94 7.27
C LEU A 94 -9.94 9.45 7.58
N LEU A 95 -10.73 8.73 6.78
CA LEU A 95 -10.75 7.27 6.74
C LEU A 95 -10.16 6.78 5.41
N ASP A 96 -9.18 5.89 5.48
CA ASP A 96 -8.63 5.11 4.37
C ASP A 96 -9.25 3.71 4.40
N TYR A 97 -10.17 3.43 3.50
CA TYR A 97 -10.90 2.16 3.45
C TYR A 97 -10.26 1.21 2.45
N GLY A 98 -9.73 0.08 2.94
CA GLY A 98 -8.85 -0.81 2.20
C GLY A 98 -7.44 -0.21 2.14
N CYS A 99 -6.88 0.08 3.32
CA CYS A 99 -5.67 0.91 3.43
C CYS A 99 -4.39 0.25 2.90
N GLY A 100 -4.36 -1.08 2.76
CA GLY A 100 -3.18 -1.80 2.28
C GLY A 100 -1.92 -1.45 3.07
N SER A 101 -0.93 -0.90 2.40
CA SER A 101 0.32 -0.41 3.02
C SER A 101 0.14 0.80 3.94
N GLY A 102 -1.05 1.41 3.99
CA GLY A 102 -1.35 2.63 4.72
C GLY A 102 -0.90 3.92 4.02
N ILE A 103 -0.46 3.85 2.76
CA ILE A 103 0.15 4.98 2.05
C ILE A 103 -0.76 6.22 2.02
N LEU A 104 -2.07 6.06 1.79
CA LEU A 104 -3.01 7.18 1.70
C LEU A 104 -3.27 7.77 3.09
N ALA A 105 -3.45 6.93 4.10
CA ALA A 105 -3.58 7.34 5.49
C ALA A 105 -2.35 8.11 5.97
N ILE A 106 -1.14 7.59 5.71
CA ILE A 106 0.12 8.21 6.09
C ILE A 106 0.30 9.55 5.36
N ALA A 107 -0.03 9.60 4.06
CA ALA A 107 0.01 10.84 3.30
C ALA A 107 -0.93 11.90 3.90
N ALA A 108 -2.17 11.52 4.23
CA ALA A 108 -3.12 12.44 4.84
C ALA A 108 -2.61 13.02 6.17
N ALA A 109 -2.04 12.18 7.04
CA ALA A 109 -1.44 12.63 8.29
C ALA A 109 -0.26 13.60 8.05
N ARG A 110 0.63 13.29 7.11
CA ARG A 110 1.77 14.14 6.74
C ARG A 110 1.35 15.45 6.08
N LEU A 111 0.20 15.48 5.42
CA LEU A 111 -0.40 16.67 4.81
C LEU A 111 -1.17 17.54 5.81
N GLY A 112 -1.33 17.10 7.07
CA GLY A 112 -1.91 17.89 8.15
C GLY A 112 -3.34 17.53 8.55
N ALA A 113 -3.83 16.35 8.21
CA ALA A 113 -5.09 15.84 8.77
C ALA A 113 -5.02 15.78 10.30
N GLY A 114 -6.12 16.11 10.98
CA GLY A 114 -6.18 16.15 12.45
C GLY A 114 -6.29 14.76 13.07
N SER A 115 -7.01 13.84 12.41
CA SER A 115 -7.02 12.43 12.78
C SER A 115 -7.17 11.55 11.54
N VAL A 116 -6.53 10.39 11.58
CA VAL A 116 -6.52 9.46 10.46
C VAL A 116 -6.76 8.05 10.95
N ALA A 117 -7.66 7.35 10.29
CA ALA A 117 -7.87 5.92 10.46
C ALA A 117 -7.71 5.19 9.13
N GLY A 118 -7.17 3.99 9.17
CA GLY A 118 -7.12 3.06 8.04
C GLY A 118 -7.72 1.72 8.44
N VAL A 119 -8.48 1.11 7.54
CA VAL A 119 -9.01 -0.24 7.77
C VAL A 119 -8.72 -1.12 6.57
N ASP A 120 -8.41 -2.38 6.84
CA ASP A 120 -8.24 -3.40 5.80
C ASP A 120 -8.81 -4.74 6.30
N ILE A 121 -9.22 -5.61 5.36
CA ILE A 121 -9.68 -6.95 5.67
C ILE A 121 -8.51 -7.92 5.90
N ASP A 122 -7.34 -7.60 5.35
CA ASP A 122 -6.13 -8.39 5.50
C ASP A 122 -5.34 -7.95 6.76
N PRO A 123 -5.21 -8.81 7.77
CA PRO A 123 -4.41 -8.51 8.95
C PRO A 123 -2.95 -8.16 8.65
N GLN A 124 -2.37 -8.73 7.59
CA GLN A 124 -1.00 -8.43 7.17
C GLN A 124 -0.89 -6.99 6.62
N ALA A 125 -1.91 -6.52 5.91
CA ALA A 125 -1.99 -5.14 5.46
C ALA A 125 -2.07 -4.17 6.65
N VAL A 126 -2.89 -4.48 7.65
CA VAL A 126 -3.00 -3.68 8.89
C VAL A 126 -1.67 -3.58 9.63
N GLU A 127 -0.94 -4.69 9.75
CA GLU A 127 0.40 -4.71 10.36
C GLU A 127 1.40 -3.89 9.54
N ALA A 128 1.41 -4.05 8.22
CA ALA A 128 2.28 -3.28 7.32
C ALA A 128 1.99 -1.78 7.42
N ALA A 129 0.71 -1.38 7.47
CA ALA A 129 0.30 0.01 7.62
C ALA A 129 0.79 0.62 8.94
N ARG A 130 0.71 -0.14 10.04
CA ARG A 130 1.23 0.30 11.36
C ARG A 130 2.74 0.53 11.32
N ALA A 131 3.49 -0.44 10.80
CA ALA A 131 4.94 -0.33 10.67
C ALA A 131 5.36 0.85 9.78
N ASN A 132 4.63 1.08 8.68
CA ASN A 132 4.88 2.20 7.80
C ASN A 132 4.54 3.54 8.46
N ALA A 133 3.45 3.62 9.24
CA ALA A 133 3.09 4.82 9.99
C ALA A 133 4.17 5.18 11.02
N GLU A 134 4.66 4.19 11.77
CA GLU A 134 5.77 4.36 12.73
C GLU A 134 7.02 4.89 12.01
N ARG A 135 7.40 4.28 10.88
CA ARG A 135 8.57 4.71 10.08
C ARG A 135 8.44 6.15 9.59
N ASN A 136 7.23 6.61 9.30
CA ASN A 136 6.95 7.97 8.88
C ASN A 136 6.70 8.95 10.04
N GLY A 137 6.78 8.50 11.30
CA GLY A 137 6.56 9.32 12.48
C GLY A 137 5.14 9.90 12.57
N VAL A 138 4.14 9.19 12.04
CA VAL A 138 2.74 9.63 12.07
C VAL A 138 1.90 8.76 13.00
N THR A 139 0.92 9.38 13.65
CA THR A 139 -0.09 8.69 14.45
C THR A 139 -1.33 8.47 13.60
N ALA A 140 -1.69 7.22 13.36
CA ALA A 140 -2.91 6.81 12.69
C ALA A 140 -3.45 5.53 13.32
N LEU A 141 -4.77 5.35 13.32
CA LEU A 141 -5.41 4.14 13.81
C LEU A 141 -5.57 3.15 12.65
N PHE A 142 -5.03 1.94 12.78
CA PHE A 142 -5.23 0.89 11.81
C PHE A 142 -5.96 -0.30 12.44
N ALA A 143 -7.04 -0.77 11.79
CA ALA A 143 -7.91 -1.82 12.31
C ALA A 143 -8.42 -2.76 11.20
N ASP A 144 -8.91 -3.93 11.62
CA ASP A 144 -9.62 -4.86 10.75
C ASP A 144 -10.98 -4.28 10.32
N SER A 145 -11.24 -4.25 9.01
CA SER A 145 -12.49 -3.76 8.43
C SER A 145 -13.71 -4.64 8.70
N ALA A 146 -13.51 -5.86 9.20
CA ALA A 146 -14.62 -6.72 9.65
C ALA A 146 -15.29 -6.18 10.92
N GLN A 147 -14.64 -5.27 11.66
CA GLN A 147 -15.20 -4.58 12.80
C GLN A 147 -15.85 -3.24 12.38
N PRO A 148 -16.88 -2.77 13.08
CA PRO A 148 -17.46 -1.47 12.80
C PRO A 148 -16.41 -0.37 12.90
N VAL A 149 -16.28 0.42 11.86
CA VAL A 149 -15.43 1.61 11.88
C VAL A 149 -16.15 2.68 12.70
N ALA A 150 -15.62 2.94 13.90
CA ALA A 150 -16.21 3.91 14.81
C ALA A 150 -15.84 5.34 14.42
N GLY A 151 -16.76 6.27 14.60
CA GLY A 151 -16.54 7.70 14.41
C GLY A 151 -17.15 8.25 13.12
N GLU A 152 -17.07 9.57 13.00
CA GLU A 152 -17.46 10.31 11.81
C GLU A 152 -16.20 10.81 11.12
N TYR A 153 -16.20 10.80 9.80
CA TYR A 153 -15.07 11.22 8.98
C TYR A 153 -15.50 12.31 8.01
N ASP A 154 -14.67 13.32 7.85
CA ASP A 154 -14.92 14.41 6.92
C ASP A 154 -14.55 14.00 5.49
N LEU A 155 -13.55 13.11 5.37
CA LEU A 155 -13.07 12.57 4.10
C LEU A 155 -12.93 11.05 4.20
N VAL A 156 -13.37 10.36 3.15
CA VAL A 156 -13.15 8.93 2.98
C VAL A 156 -12.44 8.70 1.66
N VAL A 157 -11.31 8.02 1.70
CA VAL A 157 -10.58 7.58 0.51
C VAL A 157 -10.59 6.05 0.44
N ALA A 158 -10.75 5.50 -0.77
CA ALA A 158 -10.72 4.07 -0.99
C ALA A 158 -10.11 3.77 -2.36
N ASN A 159 -8.96 3.12 -2.37
CA ASN A 159 -8.28 2.68 -3.59
C ASN A 159 -8.37 1.16 -3.73
N ILE A 160 -9.58 0.66 -3.86
CA ILE A 160 -9.92 -0.78 -3.92
C ILE A 160 -10.76 -1.10 -5.15
N LEU A 161 -10.93 -2.39 -5.43
CA LEU A 161 -11.80 -2.84 -6.51
C LEU A 161 -13.26 -2.42 -6.25
N SER A 162 -14.04 -2.27 -7.32
CA SER A 162 -15.42 -1.75 -7.27
C SER A 162 -16.41 -2.63 -6.47
N ASN A 163 -16.21 -3.95 -6.44
CA ASN A 163 -17.12 -4.86 -5.74
C ASN A 163 -17.14 -4.65 -4.21
N PRO A 164 -15.98 -4.58 -3.50
CA PRO A 164 -15.95 -4.23 -2.08
C PRO A 164 -16.56 -2.87 -1.77
N LEU A 165 -16.35 -1.85 -2.63
CA LEU A 165 -16.95 -0.51 -2.45
C LEU A 165 -18.47 -0.54 -2.43
N ARG A 166 -19.10 -1.35 -3.29
CA ARG A 166 -20.57 -1.49 -3.32
C ARG A 166 -21.10 -2.11 -2.05
N VAL A 167 -20.40 -3.07 -1.46
CA VAL A 167 -20.78 -3.72 -0.19
C VAL A 167 -20.67 -2.73 0.96
N ALA A 168 -19.57 -1.99 1.06
CA ALA A 168 -19.32 -0.99 2.08
C ALA A 168 -20.38 0.14 2.06
N ALA A 169 -20.72 0.65 0.87
CA ALA A 169 -21.73 1.70 0.70
C ALA A 169 -23.14 1.26 1.12
N HIS A 170 -23.45 -0.04 1.02
CA HIS A 170 -24.73 -0.59 1.50
C HIS A 170 -24.77 -0.79 3.03
N ALA A 171 -23.65 -1.11 3.64
CA ALA A 171 -23.54 -1.25 5.10
C ALA A 171 -23.71 0.10 5.82
N GLY A 172 -23.13 1.17 5.27
CA GLY A 172 -23.22 2.53 5.84
C GLY A 172 -24.64 3.14 5.83
N ARG A 173 -25.54 2.70 4.95
CA ARG A 173 -26.92 3.19 4.89
C ARG A 173 -27.87 2.56 5.93
N ARG A 174 -27.44 1.59 6.71
CA ARG A 174 -28.28 0.92 7.72
C ARG A 174 -28.11 1.50 9.14
N CYS A 175 -27.27 2.49 9.32
CA CYS A 175 -26.99 3.15 10.60
C CYS A 175 -27.54 4.59 10.67
N SER A 176 -28.59 4.91 9.89
CA SER A 176 -29.28 6.20 9.94
C SER A 176 -30.69 6.00 10.47
#